data_d81b4ff717b7c9362eceb1bb431a0624
#
_entry.id   d81b4ff717b7c9362eceb1bb431a0624
#
_cell.length_a   1.000
_cell.length_b   1.000
_cell.length_c   1.000
_cell.angle_alpha   90.00
_cell.angle_beta   90.00
_cell.angle_gamma   90.00
#
_symmetry.space_group_name_H-M   'P 1'
#
loop_
_entity.id
_entity.type
_entity.pdbx_description
1 polymer ?
#
loop_
_entity_poly.entity_id
_entity_poly.type
_entity_poly.pdbx_seq_one_letter_code
_entity_poly.pdbx_strand_id
1 'polypeptide(L)'
;MTSEKQVIRPRRSALYMPGANARALEKARTLDADCLLLDLEDAVAPDAKQQARAQVCAALSEGGYGSRELVVRINATDTPWGGDDLAALKALAPEARPAAVLVPKLARAEDIDALAAALPADCALWIMVETAEAIFNVQALAARAEDTPLTTFVMGTNDLAKELRAALVKTRAPLMAALSMAMLAARQYGLTILDGVFNDIDDAAGFAEECRQGADMGFDGKTLIHPSQLPPCNEIFAPSEEEVGQARDVVAAFADPANAGKGVLRVNGKMTELLHRDIAARVIAIADAIAARH
;
A
#
# COMPACT_ATOMS: atom_id res chain seq x y z
N MET A 1 -11.51 24.31 7.46
CA MET A 1 -10.28 23.69 8.02
C MET A 1 -9.34 23.52 6.84
N THR A 2 -8.20 24.18 6.87
CA THR A 2 -7.18 24.11 5.82
C THR A 2 -6.58 22.71 5.85
N SER A 3 -6.89 21.90 4.82
CA SER A 3 -6.23 20.61 4.59
C SER A 3 -4.73 20.88 4.49
N GLU A 4 -3.95 20.49 5.50
CA GLU A 4 -2.52 20.30 5.31
C GLU A 4 -2.38 19.39 4.09
N LYS A 5 -1.58 19.81 3.12
CA LYS A 5 -1.33 19.02 1.91
C LYS A 5 -0.73 17.70 2.38
N GLN A 6 -1.52 16.65 2.40
CA GLN A 6 -1.05 15.31 2.70
C GLN A 6 0.07 15.00 1.70
N VAL A 7 1.29 14.82 2.20
CA VAL A 7 2.44 14.52 1.35
C VAL A 7 2.14 13.21 0.63
N ILE A 8 1.93 13.28 -0.68
CA ILE A 8 1.67 12.10 -1.50
C ILE A 8 2.97 11.29 -1.58
N ARG A 9 2.93 10.08 -1.07
CA ARG A 9 4.01 9.10 -1.19
C ARG A 9 3.61 8.03 -2.19
N PRO A 10 4.37 7.83 -3.28
CA PRO A 10 4.09 6.75 -4.21
C PRO A 10 4.21 5.39 -3.53
N ARG A 11 3.25 4.50 -3.78
CA ARG A 11 3.23 3.11 -3.29
C ARG A 11 2.80 2.16 -4.40
N ARG A 12 3.30 2.41 -5.63
CA ARG A 12 2.99 1.60 -6.82
C ARG A 12 3.32 0.12 -6.61
N SER A 13 4.48 -0.13 -6.02
CA SER A 13 4.99 -1.47 -5.75
C SER A 13 5.38 -1.64 -4.29
N ALA A 14 4.86 -2.69 -3.64
CA ALA A 14 5.21 -3.08 -2.29
C ALA A 14 5.73 -4.53 -2.29
N LEU A 15 7.06 -4.70 -2.31
CA LEU A 15 7.70 -6.00 -2.48
C LEU A 15 7.92 -6.70 -1.16
N TYR A 16 7.38 -7.91 -1.01
CA TYR A 16 7.69 -8.78 0.12
C TYR A 16 9.12 -9.27 0.10
N MET A 17 9.80 -9.15 1.23
CA MET A 17 11.17 -9.59 1.45
C MET A 17 11.21 -10.53 2.67
N PRO A 18 11.48 -11.84 2.46
CA PRO A 18 11.51 -12.81 3.58
C PRO A 18 12.54 -12.41 4.64
N GLY A 19 12.08 -12.16 5.87
CA GLY A 19 12.94 -11.71 6.98
C GLY A 19 14.02 -12.73 7.38
N ALA A 20 13.80 -14.01 7.09
CA ALA A 20 14.78 -15.07 7.32
C ALA A 20 15.89 -15.14 6.25
N ASN A 21 15.81 -14.33 5.18
CA ASN A 21 16.77 -14.35 4.08
C ASN A 21 17.63 -13.08 4.04
N ALA A 22 18.77 -13.10 4.72
CA ALA A 22 19.68 -11.97 4.79
C ALA A 22 20.15 -11.47 3.40
N ARG A 23 20.34 -12.39 2.42
CA ARG A 23 20.72 -12.01 1.05
C ARG A 23 19.60 -11.25 0.32
N ALA A 24 18.35 -11.63 0.58
CA ALA A 24 17.20 -10.94 0.01
C ALA A 24 17.08 -9.52 0.62
N LEU A 25 17.25 -9.38 1.94
CA LEU A 25 17.25 -8.08 2.61
C LEU A 25 18.37 -7.16 2.09
N GLU A 26 19.57 -7.70 1.86
CA GLU A 26 20.68 -6.93 1.27
C GLU A 26 20.38 -6.51 -0.18
N LYS A 27 19.91 -7.44 -1.02
CA LYS A 27 19.53 -7.16 -2.40
C LYS A 27 18.42 -6.09 -2.50
N ALA A 28 17.51 -6.05 -1.54
CA ALA A 28 16.41 -5.10 -1.52
C ALA A 28 16.86 -3.63 -1.52
N ARG A 29 18.07 -3.34 -1.04
CA ARG A 29 18.66 -1.98 -1.05
C ARG A 29 18.83 -1.40 -2.45
N THR A 30 18.91 -2.25 -3.49
CA THR A 30 19.15 -1.86 -4.89
C THR A 30 17.91 -1.99 -5.77
N LEU A 31 16.82 -2.58 -5.27
CA LEU A 31 15.60 -2.81 -6.06
C LEU A 31 14.81 -1.50 -6.20
N ASP A 32 14.22 -1.28 -7.37
CA ASP A 32 13.34 -0.12 -7.63
C ASP A 32 11.90 -0.40 -7.15
N ALA A 33 11.77 -0.60 -5.83
CA ALA A 33 10.48 -0.73 -5.16
C ALA A 33 10.10 0.58 -4.46
N ASP A 34 8.83 0.93 -4.45
CA ASP A 34 8.35 2.06 -3.66
C ASP A 34 8.33 1.70 -2.17
N CYS A 35 7.85 0.49 -1.85
CA CYS A 35 7.81 -0.05 -0.51
C CYS A 35 8.51 -1.41 -0.45
N LEU A 36 9.14 -1.71 0.67
CA LEU A 36 9.69 -3.03 1.00
C LEU A 36 8.94 -3.55 2.24
N LEU A 37 8.26 -4.69 2.08
CA LEU A 37 7.57 -5.38 3.15
C LEU A 37 8.51 -6.44 3.74
N LEU A 38 9.22 -6.09 4.82
CA LEU A 38 10.10 -7.01 5.54
C LEU A 38 9.22 -8.00 6.33
N ASP A 39 9.18 -9.25 5.87
CA ASP A 39 8.19 -10.21 6.30
C ASP A 39 8.65 -11.11 7.43
N LEU A 40 7.92 -11.12 8.53
CA LEU A 40 8.11 -12.02 9.68
C LEU A 40 7.02 -13.11 9.74
N GLU A 41 6.01 -13.05 8.86
CA GLU A 41 4.85 -13.94 8.88
C GLU A 41 5.03 -15.13 7.91
N ASP A 42 4.22 -15.23 6.87
CA ASP A 42 4.07 -16.43 6.04
C ASP A 42 5.36 -16.87 5.34
N ALA A 43 6.24 -15.94 4.96
CA ALA A 43 7.51 -16.28 4.34
C ALA A 43 8.58 -16.82 5.30
N VAL A 44 8.24 -17.02 6.60
CA VAL A 44 9.17 -17.47 7.64
C VAL A 44 8.61 -18.69 8.36
N ALA A 45 9.38 -19.76 8.37
CA ALA A 45 9.01 -20.98 9.11
C ALA A 45 8.94 -20.74 10.63
N PRO A 46 8.10 -21.48 11.38
CA PRO A 46 7.90 -21.28 12.80
C PRO A 46 9.19 -21.30 13.64
N ASP A 47 10.12 -22.18 13.34
CA ASP A 47 11.41 -22.32 14.02
C ASP A 47 12.42 -21.21 13.65
N ALA A 48 12.18 -20.49 12.56
CA ALA A 48 13.03 -19.39 12.10
C ALA A 48 12.52 -17.99 12.56
N LYS A 49 11.35 -17.89 13.20
CA LYS A 49 10.71 -16.60 13.55
C LYS A 49 11.62 -15.69 14.38
N GLN A 50 12.27 -16.22 15.41
CA GLN A 50 13.18 -15.44 16.26
C GLN A 50 14.39 -14.93 15.49
N GLN A 51 14.98 -15.77 14.63
CA GLN A 51 16.11 -15.40 13.80
C GLN A 51 15.71 -14.33 12.77
N ALA A 52 14.56 -14.50 12.10
CA ALA A 52 14.05 -13.53 11.13
C ALA A 52 13.82 -12.16 11.79
N ARG A 53 13.23 -12.12 12.98
CA ARG A 53 13.04 -10.88 13.76
C ARG A 53 14.38 -10.18 14.02
N ALA A 54 15.39 -10.93 14.48
CA ALA A 54 16.71 -10.38 14.73
C ALA A 54 17.37 -9.83 13.43
N GLN A 55 17.24 -10.55 12.32
CA GLN A 55 17.76 -10.11 11.01
C GLN A 55 17.05 -8.86 10.49
N VAL A 56 15.71 -8.78 10.60
CA VAL A 56 14.95 -7.59 10.20
C VAL A 56 15.33 -6.39 11.05
N CYS A 57 15.43 -6.53 12.38
CA CYS A 57 15.89 -5.45 13.25
C CYS A 57 17.31 -4.98 12.92
N ALA A 58 18.23 -5.90 12.62
CA ALA A 58 19.59 -5.57 12.20
C ALA A 58 19.59 -4.81 10.86
N ALA A 59 18.84 -5.28 9.87
CA ALA A 59 18.72 -4.65 8.56
C ALA A 59 18.14 -3.22 8.64
N LEU A 60 17.13 -3.01 9.50
CA LEU A 60 16.58 -1.68 9.79
C LEU A 60 17.62 -0.75 10.42
N SER A 61 18.40 -1.26 11.39
CA SER A 61 19.45 -0.50 12.08
C SER A 61 20.63 -0.16 11.17
N GLU A 62 21.01 -1.04 10.24
CA GLU A 62 22.04 -0.79 9.25
C GLU A 62 21.61 0.23 8.19
N GLY A 63 20.31 0.27 7.86
CA GLY A 63 19.76 1.21 6.90
C GLY A 63 20.22 0.95 5.45
N GLY A 64 20.41 2.02 4.66
CA GLY A 64 20.91 1.94 3.28
C GLY A 64 19.82 1.66 2.24
N TYR A 65 18.54 1.77 2.59
CA TYR A 65 17.40 1.52 1.68
C TYR A 65 16.98 2.75 0.87
N GLY A 66 17.66 3.90 1.03
CA GLY A 66 17.38 5.13 0.28
C GLY A 66 15.97 5.67 0.56
N SER A 67 15.24 6.05 -0.50
CA SER A 67 13.87 6.62 -0.41
C SER A 67 12.75 5.58 -0.24
N ARG A 68 13.07 4.28 -0.19
CA ARG A 68 12.09 3.20 -0.08
C ARG A 68 11.38 3.24 1.26
N GLU A 69 10.06 3.05 1.24
CA GLU A 69 9.28 2.94 2.48
C GLU A 69 9.47 1.54 3.08
N LEU A 70 10.07 1.49 4.27
CA LEU A 70 10.27 0.22 4.98
C LEU A 70 9.06 -0.08 5.84
N VAL A 71 8.43 -1.21 5.60
CA VAL A 71 7.28 -1.71 6.34
C VAL A 71 7.62 -3.09 6.88
N VAL A 72 7.28 -3.39 8.12
CA VAL A 72 7.46 -4.73 8.68
C VAL A 72 6.12 -5.41 8.80
N ARG A 73 5.95 -6.54 8.09
CA ARG A 73 4.79 -7.41 8.34
C ARG A 73 5.13 -8.30 9.54
N ILE A 74 4.46 -8.06 10.65
CA ILE A 74 4.61 -8.85 11.88
C ILE A 74 3.77 -10.13 11.81
N ASN A 75 4.00 -11.06 12.73
CA ASN A 75 3.09 -12.17 12.95
C ASN A 75 1.77 -11.67 13.53
N ALA A 76 0.68 -12.40 13.26
CA ALA A 76 -0.62 -12.06 13.84
C ALA A 76 -0.55 -11.99 15.37
N THR A 77 -1.27 -11.05 15.96
CA THR A 77 -1.15 -10.71 17.38
C THR A 77 -1.68 -11.78 18.34
N ASP A 78 -2.50 -12.68 17.83
CA ASP A 78 -3.00 -13.87 18.54
C ASP A 78 -2.02 -15.06 18.50
N THR A 79 -0.87 -14.90 17.82
CA THR A 79 0.21 -15.89 17.79
C THR A 79 1.24 -15.64 18.90
N PRO A 80 2.06 -16.65 19.26
CA PRO A 80 3.14 -16.46 20.25
C PRO A 80 4.21 -15.43 19.83
N TRP A 81 4.26 -15.05 18.54
CA TRP A 81 5.35 -14.21 17.99
C TRP A 81 4.96 -12.74 17.82
N GLY A 82 3.67 -12.43 17.61
CA GLY A 82 3.24 -11.07 17.25
C GLY A 82 3.60 -10.01 18.31
N GLY A 83 3.39 -10.34 19.59
CA GLY A 83 3.76 -9.45 20.69
C GLY A 83 5.27 -9.20 20.78
N ASP A 84 6.07 -10.24 20.56
CA ASP A 84 7.53 -10.15 20.55
C ASP A 84 8.05 -9.32 19.36
N ASP A 85 7.39 -9.43 18.19
CA ASP A 85 7.73 -8.64 17.00
C ASP A 85 7.53 -7.15 17.27
N LEU A 86 6.37 -6.77 17.83
CA LEU A 86 6.10 -5.38 18.22
C LEU A 86 7.09 -4.86 19.28
N ALA A 87 7.39 -5.66 20.29
CA ALA A 87 8.35 -5.29 21.33
C ALA A 87 9.75 -5.05 20.76
N ALA A 88 10.21 -5.92 19.85
CA ALA A 88 11.50 -5.77 19.19
C ALA A 88 11.58 -4.50 18.32
N LEU A 89 10.54 -4.21 17.54
CA LEU A 89 10.47 -2.99 16.72
C LEU A 89 10.42 -1.73 17.58
N LYS A 90 9.68 -1.76 18.70
CA LYS A 90 9.60 -0.65 19.65
C LYS A 90 10.93 -0.34 20.35
N ALA A 91 11.77 -1.36 20.53
CA ALA A 91 13.11 -1.23 21.14
C ALA A 91 14.16 -0.63 20.19
N LEU A 92 13.88 -0.50 18.89
CA LEU A 92 14.79 0.13 17.93
C LEU A 92 14.98 1.62 18.24
N ALA A 93 16.17 2.12 17.94
CA ALA A 93 16.44 3.55 17.93
C ALA A 93 15.48 4.28 16.96
N PRO A 94 15.07 5.52 17.24
CA PRO A 94 14.08 6.23 16.42
C PRO A 94 14.39 6.21 14.92
N GLU A 95 15.65 6.42 14.54
CA GLU A 95 16.12 6.43 13.14
C GLU A 95 16.09 5.07 12.45
N ALA A 96 16.05 3.99 13.22
CA ALA A 96 15.99 2.61 12.74
C ALA A 96 14.58 2.04 12.69
N ARG A 97 13.57 2.80 13.12
CA ARG A 97 12.19 2.31 13.12
C ARG A 97 11.65 2.22 11.70
N PRO A 98 10.81 1.22 11.39
CA PRO A 98 10.15 1.16 10.11
C PRO A 98 9.16 2.33 9.97
N ALA A 99 8.86 2.74 8.74
CA ALA A 99 7.84 3.74 8.45
C ALA A 99 6.44 3.26 8.84
N ALA A 100 6.19 1.95 8.75
CA ALA A 100 4.92 1.35 9.13
C ALA A 100 5.10 -0.10 9.61
N VAL A 101 4.11 -0.55 10.39
CA VAL A 101 3.92 -1.96 10.76
C VAL A 101 2.66 -2.46 10.06
N LEU A 102 2.79 -3.54 9.29
CA LEU A 102 1.70 -4.24 8.64
C LEU A 102 1.23 -5.40 9.52
N VAL A 103 -0.04 -5.35 9.95
CA VAL A 103 -0.65 -6.34 10.84
C VAL A 103 -1.58 -7.25 10.04
N PRO A 104 -1.29 -8.57 9.97
CA PRO A 104 -2.15 -9.52 9.30
C PRO A 104 -3.36 -9.90 10.18
N LYS A 105 -4.40 -10.45 9.54
CA LYS A 105 -5.56 -11.11 10.18
C LYS A 105 -6.31 -10.25 11.19
N LEU A 106 -6.21 -8.92 11.07
CA LEU A 106 -6.97 -7.97 11.88
C LEU A 106 -8.38 -7.82 11.30
N ALA A 107 -9.40 -8.12 12.10
CA ALA A 107 -10.79 -8.14 11.62
C ALA A 107 -11.73 -7.23 12.42
N ARG A 108 -11.30 -6.72 13.59
CA ARG A 108 -12.17 -5.93 14.47
C ARG A 108 -11.56 -4.56 14.76
N ALA A 109 -12.41 -3.53 14.71
CA ALA A 109 -12.00 -2.15 14.91
C ALA A 109 -11.52 -1.87 16.35
N GLU A 110 -12.09 -2.56 17.33
CA GLU A 110 -11.69 -2.44 18.74
C GLU A 110 -10.26 -2.91 19.04
N ASP A 111 -9.70 -3.79 18.19
CA ASP A 111 -8.33 -4.28 18.37
C ASP A 111 -7.29 -3.23 17.91
N ILE A 112 -7.70 -2.23 17.12
CA ILE A 112 -6.80 -1.21 16.58
C ILE A 112 -6.24 -0.29 17.66
N ASP A 113 -7.00 0.03 18.71
CA ASP A 113 -6.53 0.92 19.79
C ASP A 113 -5.36 0.30 20.55
N ALA A 114 -5.47 -0.97 20.90
CA ALA A 114 -4.40 -1.69 21.58
C ALA A 114 -3.15 -1.82 20.71
N LEU A 115 -3.34 -2.06 19.39
CA LEU A 115 -2.25 -2.08 18.42
C LEU A 115 -1.58 -0.72 18.28
N ALA A 116 -2.34 0.36 18.11
CA ALA A 116 -1.83 1.72 17.99
C ALA A 116 -0.97 2.12 19.19
N ALA A 117 -1.39 1.74 20.39
CA ALA A 117 -0.62 1.97 21.63
C ALA A 117 0.67 1.12 21.72
N ALA A 118 0.68 -0.04 21.08
CA ALA A 118 1.81 -0.97 21.06
C ALA A 118 2.85 -0.64 19.98
N LEU A 119 2.49 0.12 18.95
CA LEU A 119 3.40 0.51 17.86
C LEU A 119 4.60 1.31 18.36
N PRO A 120 5.75 1.25 17.66
CA PRO A 120 6.81 2.23 17.83
C PRO A 120 6.25 3.64 17.57
N ALA A 121 6.76 4.65 18.28
CA ALA A 121 6.40 6.04 18.01
C ALA A 121 6.72 6.40 16.54
N ASP A 122 5.88 7.22 15.94
CA ASP A 122 5.98 7.71 14.56
C ASP A 122 5.86 6.63 13.47
N CYS A 123 5.51 5.37 13.82
CA CYS A 123 5.18 4.33 12.86
C CYS A 123 3.70 4.38 12.47
N ALA A 124 3.43 4.31 11.18
CA ALA A 124 2.08 4.12 10.69
C ALA A 124 1.59 2.67 10.90
N LEU A 125 0.29 2.50 11.02
CA LEU A 125 -0.37 1.20 11.01
C LEU A 125 -0.85 0.89 9.59
N TRP A 126 -0.50 -0.29 9.10
CA TRP A 126 -1.08 -0.90 7.92
C TRP A 126 -1.83 -2.18 8.32
N ILE A 127 -2.94 -2.47 7.69
CA ILE A 127 -3.76 -3.65 8.01
C ILE A 127 -3.93 -4.51 6.76
N MET A 128 -3.75 -5.83 6.91
CA MET A 128 -4.17 -6.77 5.87
C MET A 128 -5.66 -7.05 5.98
N VAL A 129 -6.37 -6.82 4.88
CA VAL A 129 -7.80 -7.16 4.73
C VAL A 129 -7.86 -8.48 3.98
N GLU A 130 -8.00 -9.58 4.73
CA GLU A 130 -7.77 -10.93 4.22
C GLU A 130 -8.68 -12.01 4.80
N THR A 131 -9.68 -11.62 5.60
CA THR A 131 -10.70 -12.52 6.14
C THR A 131 -12.10 -12.04 5.81
N ALA A 132 -13.08 -12.95 5.79
CA ALA A 132 -14.47 -12.58 5.59
C ALA A 132 -14.97 -11.63 6.69
N GLU A 133 -14.55 -11.85 7.95
CA GLU A 133 -14.87 -10.95 9.07
C GLU A 133 -14.31 -9.54 8.82
N ALA A 134 -13.07 -9.42 8.35
CA ALA A 134 -12.48 -8.13 8.02
C ALA A 134 -13.26 -7.41 6.89
N ILE A 135 -13.73 -8.15 5.87
CA ILE A 135 -14.54 -7.57 4.79
C ILE A 135 -15.89 -7.07 5.31
N PHE A 136 -16.57 -7.80 6.18
CA PHE A 136 -17.82 -7.31 6.77
C PHE A 136 -17.63 -6.11 7.69
N ASN A 137 -16.47 -5.99 8.33
CA ASN A 137 -16.12 -4.90 9.24
C ASN A 137 -15.29 -3.79 8.58
N VAL A 138 -15.02 -3.86 7.26
CA VAL A 138 -14.03 -3.02 6.59
C VAL A 138 -14.29 -1.51 6.75
N GLN A 139 -15.55 -1.09 6.78
CA GLN A 139 -15.91 0.30 7.04
C GLN A 139 -15.54 0.72 8.47
N ALA A 140 -15.84 -0.09 9.46
CA ALA A 140 -15.50 0.19 10.86
C ALA A 140 -13.97 0.20 11.08
N LEU A 141 -13.25 -0.71 10.41
CA LEU A 141 -11.78 -0.71 10.39
C LEU A 141 -11.24 0.59 9.78
N ALA A 142 -11.76 0.99 8.60
CA ALA A 142 -11.31 2.20 7.90
C ALA A 142 -11.59 3.47 8.70
N ALA A 143 -12.71 3.54 9.43
CA ALA A 143 -13.07 4.68 10.26
C ALA A 143 -12.04 4.98 11.35
N ARG A 144 -11.26 3.98 11.77
CA ARG A 144 -10.18 4.16 12.74
C ARG A 144 -9.02 5.02 12.23
N ALA A 145 -8.96 5.33 10.94
CA ALA A 145 -7.98 6.27 10.40
C ALA A 145 -8.15 7.71 10.94
N GLU A 146 -9.32 8.06 11.46
CA GLU A 146 -9.61 9.40 11.97
C GLU A 146 -8.90 9.70 13.31
N ASP A 147 -8.60 8.67 14.11
CA ASP A 147 -8.10 8.80 15.49
C ASP A 147 -6.92 7.88 15.83
N THR A 148 -6.41 7.12 14.86
CA THR A 148 -5.27 6.21 15.01
C THR A 148 -4.24 6.39 13.90
N PRO A 149 -3.03 5.84 14.00
CA PRO A 149 -2.03 5.90 12.93
C PRO A 149 -2.32 4.99 11.72
N LEU A 150 -3.55 4.50 11.55
CA LEU A 150 -3.96 3.70 10.41
C LEU A 150 -3.91 4.53 9.12
N THR A 151 -3.13 4.08 8.13
CA THR A 151 -2.95 4.80 6.86
C THR A 151 -3.20 3.95 5.63
N THR A 152 -3.13 2.63 5.74
CA THR A 152 -3.10 1.78 4.55
C THR A 152 -3.79 0.43 4.79
N PHE A 153 -4.58 0.03 3.80
CA PHE A 153 -5.06 -1.34 3.65
C PHE A 153 -4.22 -2.11 2.63
N VAL A 154 -3.96 -3.37 2.91
CA VAL A 154 -3.32 -4.32 1.99
C VAL A 154 -4.27 -5.49 1.79
N MET A 155 -4.61 -5.81 0.54
CA MET A 155 -5.48 -6.96 0.26
C MET A 155 -4.70 -8.27 0.36
N GLY A 156 -5.12 -9.17 1.24
CA GLY A 156 -4.57 -10.53 1.36
C GLY A 156 -5.43 -11.52 0.55
N THR A 157 -5.30 -11.48 -0.77
CA THR A 157 -6.19 -12.21 -1.70
C THR A 157 -6.07 -13.74 -1.58
N ASN A 158 -4.90 -14.26 -1.19
CA ASN A 158 -4.71 -15.70 -1.00
C ASN A 158 -5.47 -16.24 0.21
N ASP A 159 -5.35 -15.59 1.37
CA ASP A 159 -6.06 -15.98 2.58
C ASP A 159 -7.56 -15.79 2.43
N LEU A 160 -7.97 -14.69 1.82
CA LEU A 160 -9.37 -14.44 1.53
C LEU A 160 -9.97 -15.52 0.61
N ALA A 161 -9.27 -15.89 -0.47
CA ALA A 161 -9.73 -16.96 -1.37
C ALA A 161 -9.81 -18.31 -0.65
N LYS A 162 -8.81 -18.62 0.19
CA LYS A 162 -8.79 -19.83 1.02
C LYS A 162 -10.01 -19.90 1.96
N GLU A 163 -10.27 -18.80 2.68
CA GLU A 163 -11.40 -18.74 3.62
C GLU A 163 -12.75 -18.84 2.91
N LEU A 164 -12.90 -18.13 1.79
CA LEU A 164 -14.10 -18.20 0.94
C LEU A 164 -14.23 -19.53 0.18
N ARG A 165 -13.21 -20.39 0.20
CA ARG A 165 -13.12 -21.60 -0.65
C ARG A 165 -13.27 -21.27 -2.14
N ALA A 166 -12.80 -20.11 -2.54
CA ALA A 166 -12.93 -19.58 -3.89
C ALA A 166 -11.72 -19.97 -4.75
N ALA A 167 -11.95 -20.13 -6.06
CA ALA A 167 -10.85 -20.32 -7.00
C ALA A 167 -10.15 -18.98 -7.30
N LEU A 168 -8.81 -19.01 -7.34
CA LEU A 168 -8.01 -17.90 -7.86
C LEU A 168 -8.02 -17.96 -9.38
N VAL A 169 -8.97 -17.28 -10.00
CA VAL A 169 -9.12 -17.19 -11.46
C VAL A 169 -8.56 -15.86 -11.97
N LYS A 170 -8.09 -15.82 -13.22
CA LYS A 170 -7.48 -14.62 -13.82
C LYS A 170 -8.36 -13.37 -13.76
N THR A 171 -9.67 -13.51 -13.87
CA THR A 171 -10.63 -12.38 -13.77
C THR A 171 -10.84 -11.88 -12.34
N ARG A 172 -10.40 -12.63 -11.33
CA ARG A 172 -10.67 -12.39 -9.89
C ARG A 172 -12.16 -12.26 -9.55
N ALA A 173 -13.06 -12.75 -10.43
CA ALA A 173 -14.51 -12.62 -10.26
C ALA A 173 -15.03 -13.03 -8.86
N PRO A 174 -14.53 -14.12 -8.22
CA PRO A 174 -14.96 -14.49 -6.87
C PRO A 174 -14.60 -13.48 -5.78
N LEU A 175 -13.56 -12.65 -6.00
CA LEU A 175 -13.06 -11.69 -5.02
C LEU A 175 -13.54 -10.25 -5.28
N MET A 176 -14.18 -9.97 -6.43
CA MET A 176 -14.51 -8.61 -6.85
C MET A 176 -15.36 -7.85 -5.84
N ALA A 177 -16.33 -8.52 -5.20
CA ALA A 177 -17.15 -7.88 -4.18
C ALA A 177 -16.31 -7.40 -2.98
N ALA A 178 -15.42 -8.25 -2.48
CA ALA A 178 -14.55 -7.94 -1.35
C ALA A 178 -13.55 -6.82 -1.70
N LEU A 179 -12.92 -6.88 -2.88
CA LEU A 179 -12.02 -5.84 -3.38
C LEU A 179 -12.74 -4.49 -3.48
N SER A 180 -13.97 -4.48 -4.01
CA SER A 180 -14.77 -3.26 -4.15
C SER A 180 -15.19 -2.69 -2.79
N MET A 181 -15.59 -3.53 -1.84
CA MET A 181 -15.96 -3.08 -0.48
C MET A 181 -14.76 -2.46 0.24
N ALA A 182 -13.59 -3.09 0.17
CA ALA A 182 -12.37 -2.56 0.76
C ALA A 182 -11.95 -1.23 0.12
N MET A 183 -12.06 -1.11 -1.21
CA MET A 183 -11.78 0.11 -1.95
C MET A 183 -12.71 1.25 -1.51
N LEU A 184 -14.02 1.02 -1.45
CA LEU A 184 -15.00 2.02 -1.02
C LEU A 184 -14.71 2.52 0.40
N ALA A 185 -14.42 1.60 1.33
CA ALA A 185 -14.09 1.95 2.70
C ALA A 185 -12.79 2.76 2.79
N ALA A 186 -11.73 2.32 2.08
CA ALA A 186 -10.46 3.04 2.04
C ALA A 186 -10.64 4.47 1.52
N ARG A 187 -11.40 4.67 0.44
CA ARG A 187 -11.62 6.01 -0.14
C ARG A 187 -12.48 6.91 0.73
N GLN A 188 -13.46 6.35 1.43
CA GLN A 188 -14.30 7.12 2.37
C GLN A 188 -13.47 7.77 3.48
N TYR A 189 -12.44 7.09 3.98
CA TYR A 189 -11.61 7.54 5.10
C TYR A 189 -10.20 7.96 4.70
N GLY A 190 -9.93 8.13 3.39
CA GLY A 190 -8.66 8.65 2.88
C GLY A 190 -7.46 7.72 3.02
N LEU A 191 -7.70 6.42 3.19
CA LEU A 191 -6.65 5.41 3.26
C LEU A 191 -6.03 5.13 1.89
N THR A 192 -4.74 4.84 1.88
CA THR A 192 -4.09 4.12 0.78
C THR A 192 -4.59 2.67 0.76
N ILE A 193 -4.73 2.09 -0.43
CA ILE A 193 -5.08 0.67 -0.55
C ILE A 193 -4.22 0.00 -1.62
N LEU A 194 -3.56 -1.11 -1.24
CA LEU A 194 -2.71 -1.91 -2.10
C LEU A 194 -3.41 -3.21 -2.47
N ASP A 195 -3.37 -3.54 -3.76
CA ASP A 195 -3.90 -4.80 -4.27
C ASP A 195 -3.07 -6.00 -3.80
N GLY A 196 -3.64 -7.20 -3.83
CA GLY A 196 -3.02 -8.44 -3.38
C GLY A 196 -1.96 -8.97 -4.35
N VAL A 197 -1.25 -10.01 -3.95
CA VAL A 197 -0.18 -10.64 -4.73
C VAL A 197 -0.70 -11.40 -5.94
N PHE A 198 0.16 -11.53 -6.97
CA PHE A 198 -0.02 -12.42 -8.11
C PHE A 198 0.99 -13.57 -8.01
N ASN A 199 0.50 -14.81 -7.94
CA ASN A 199 1.31 -15.96 -7.54
C ASN A 199 2.13 -16.59 -8.67
N ASP A 200 1.69 -16.49 -9.94
CA ASP A 200 2.37 -17.09 -11.08
C ASP A 200 3.45 -16.14 -11.60
N ILE A 201 4.68 -16.31 -11.11
CA ILE A 201 5.83 -15.45 -11.48
C ILE A 201 6.26 -15.60 -12.94
N ASP A 202 5.86 -16.68 -13.60
CA ASP A 202 6.21 -16.98 -14.99
C ASP A 202 5.15 -16.42 -15.97
N ASP A 203 3.91 -16.09 -15.52
CA ASP A 203 2.87 -15.46 -16.34
C ASP A 203 2.95 -13.93 -16.29
N ALA A 204 3.96 -13.37 -16.97
CA ALA A 204 4.15 -11.90 -17.02
C ALA A 204 2.96 -11.16 -17.66
N ALA A 205 2.28 -11.77 -18.63
CA ALA A 205 1.12 -11.18 -19.28
C ALA A 205 -0.10 -11.12 -18.34
N GLY A 206 -0.39 -12.22 -17.62
CA GLY A 206 -1.44 -12.27 -16.61
C GLY A 206 -1.16 -11.32 -15.44
N PHE A 207 0.10 -11.19 -15.01
CA PHE A 207 0.50 -10.20 -14.02
C PHE A 207 0.18 -8.76 -14.47
N ALA A 208 0.57 -8.38 -15.68
CA ALA A 208 0.30 -7.05 -16.23
C ALA A 208 -1.20 -6.78 -16.38
N GLU A 209 -2.00 -7.78 -16.76
CA GLU A 209 -3.46 -7.67 -16.84
C GLU A 209 -4.09 -7.44 -15.47
N GLU A 210 -3.65 -8.19 -14.44
CA GLU A 210 -4.14 -7.98 -13.07
C GLU A 210 -3.71 -6.63 -12.50
N CYS A 211 -2.51 -6.14 -12.80
CA CYS A 211 -2.09 -4.78 -12.44
C CYS A 211 -3.01 -3.72 -13.07
N ARG A 212 -3.34 -3.83 -14.37
CA ARG A 212 -4.27 -2.90 -15.03
C ARG A 212 -5.66 -2.95 -14.39
N GLN A 213 -6.19 -4.14 -14.13
CA GLN A 213 -7.46 -4.28 -13.43
C GLN A 213 -7.43 -3.59 -12.06
N GLY A 214 -6.34 -3.76 -11.28
CA GLY A 214 -6.17 -3.08 -9.99
C GLY A 214 -6.13 -1.56 -10.15
N ALA A 215 -5.36 -1.04 -11.10
CA ALA A 215 -5.28 0.39 -11.40
C ALA A 215 -6.65 0.95 -11.85
N ASP A 216 -7.38 0.24 -12.73
CA ASP A 216 -8.71 0.62 -13.19
C ASP A 216 -9.75 0.63 -12.05
N MET A 217 -9.61 -0.28 -11.08
CA MET A 217 -10.42 -0.28 -9.86
C MET A 217 -10.08 0.86 -8.91
N GLY A 218 -8.95 1.52 -9.08
CA GLY A 218 -8.49 2.63 -8.26
C GLY A 218 -7.52 2.26 -7.13
N PHE A 219 -6.90 1.07 -7.13
CA PHE A 219 -5.83 0.76 -6.19
C PHE A 219 -4.65 1.71 -6.38
N ASP A 220 -3.95 2.05 -5.29
CA ASP A 220 -2.78 2.93 -5.33
C ASP A 220 -1.50 2.19 -5.74
N GLY A 221 -1.53 0.88 -5.75
CA GLY A 221 -0.44 -0.02 -6.10
C GLY A 221 -0.77 -1.46 -5.77
N LYS A 222 0.26 -2.30 -5.78
CA LYS A 222 0.11 -3.76 -5.60
C LYS A 222 1.24 -4.33 -4.74
N THR A 223 0.92 -5.36 -3.95
CA THR A 223 1.94 -6.18 -3.28
C THR A 223 2.54 -7.19 -4.25
N LEU A 224 3.85 -7.41 -4.13
CA LEU A 224 4.65 -8.22 -5.05
C LEU A 224 5.44 -9.28 -4.29
N ILE A 225 5.69 -10.42 -4.93
CA ILE A 225 6.45 -11.54 -4.35
C ILE A 225 7.77 -11.82 -5.08
N HIS A 226 8.01 -11.16 -6.22
CA HIS A 226 9.23 -11.38 -6.98
C HIS A 226 9.74 -10.07 -7.62
N PRO A 227 11.07 -9.84 -7.67
CA PRO A 227 11.64 -8.61 -8.26
C PRO A 227 11.29 -8.38 -9.74
N SER A 228 11.03 -9.43 -10.54
CA SER A 228 10.62 -9.28 -11.94
C SER A 228 9.27 -8.58 -12.11
N GLN A 229 8.46 -8.55 -11.05
CA GLN A 229 7.16 -7.87 -11.03
C GLN A 229 7.28 -6.36 -10.86
N LEU A 230 8.44 -5.85 -10.40
CA LEU A 230 8.63 -4.42 -10.12
C LEU A 230 8.46 -3.52 -11.36
N PRO A 231 9.18 -3.75 -12.49
CA PRO A 231 9.10 -2.83 -13.61
C PRO A 231 7.68 -2.69 -14.19
N PRO A 232 6.95 -3.78 -14.51
CA PRO A 232 5.59 -3.65 -15.05
C PRO A 232 4.60 -3.07 -14.03
N CYS A 233 4.77 -3.33 -12.72
CA CYS A 233 3.95 -2.75 -11.67
C CYS A 233 4.16 -1.24 -11.56
N ASN A 234 5.43 -0.80 -11.50
CA ASN A 234 5.77 0.62 -11.42
C ASN A 234 5.27 1.40 -12.65
N GLU A 235 5.34 0.80 -13.85
CA GLU A 235 4.84 1.39 -15.09
C GLU A 235 3.31 1.54 -15.06
N ILE A 236 2.58 0.47 -14.73
CA ILE A 236 1.11 0.46 -14.82
C ILE A 236 0.45 1.35 -13.75
N PHE A 237 1.02 1.41 -12.55
CA PHE A 237 0.49 2.24 -11.46
C PHE A 237 1.06 3.68 -11.47
N ALA A 238 1.91 4.04 -12.43
CA ALA A 238 2.34 5.42 -12.64
C ALA A 238 1.42 6.13 -13.64
N PRO A 239 1.11 7.42 -13.44
CA PRO A 239 0.47 8.19 -14.48
C PRO A 239 1.37 8.26 -15.72
N SER A 240 0.79 8.08 -16.91
CA SER A 240 1.50 8.24 -18.18
C SER A 240 1.86 9.72 -18.45
N GLU A 241 2.85 9.96 -19.29
CA GLU A 241 3.22 11.31 -19.71
C GLU A 241 2.03 12.08 -20.35
N GLU A 242 1.18 11.37 -21.10
CA GLU A 242 -0.02 11.94 -21.71
C GLU A 242 -1.03 12.38 -20.64
N GLU A 243 -1.30 11.53 -19.64
CA GLU A 243 -2.20 11.86 -18.52
C GLU A 243 -1.69 13.03 -17.72
N VAL A 244 -0.38 13.10 -17.44
CA VAL A 244 0.26 14.22 -16.73
C VAL A 244 0.15 15.50 -17.58
N GLY A 245 0.36 15.43 -18.91
CA GLY A 245 0.20 16.57 -19.82
C GLY A 245 -1.23 17.10 -19.81
N GLN A 246 -2.22 16.21 -19.97
CA GLN A 246 -3.64 16.58 -19.91
C GLN A 246 -4.04 17.15 -18.53
N ALA A 247 -3.51 16.58 -17.46
CA ALA A 247 -3.74 17.08 -16.10
C ALA A 247 -3.21 18.51 -15.91
N ARG A 248 -2.02 18.81 -16.43
CA ARG A 248 -1.43 20.15 -16.39
C ARG A 248 -2.27 21.16 -17.15
N ASP A 249 -2.79 20.80 -18.33
CA ASP A 249 -3.68 21.65 -19.12
C ASP A 249 -4.97 21.97 -18.35
N VAL A 250 -5.56 20.96 -17.68
CA VAL A 250 -6.77 21.15 -16.87
C VAL A 250 -6.52 22.11 -15.71
N VAL A 251 -5.46 21.90 -14.94
CA VAL A 251 -5.12 22.76 -13.80
C VAL A 251 -4.81 24.18 -14.25
N ALA A 252 -4.05 24.35 -15.35
CA ALA A 252 -3.71 25.65 -15.91
C ALA A 252 -4.98 26.41 -16.38
N ALA A 253 -5.92 25.72 -17.04
CA ALA A 253 -7.16 26.34 -17.49
C ALA A 253 -8.02 26.87 -16.35
N PHE A 254 -8.10 26.17 -15.22
CA PHE A 254 -8.82 26.65 -14.03
C PHE A 254 -8.06 27.71 -13.24
N ALA A 255 -6.73 27.78 -13.39
CA ALA A 255 -5.91 28.81 -12.77
C ALA A 255 -5.89 30.13 -13.56
N ASP A 256 -6.33 30.14 -14.83
CA ASP A 256 -6.39 31.32 -15.67
C ASP A 256 -7.39 32.34 -15.07
N PRO A 257 -6.97 33.59 -14.81
CA PRO A 257 -7.86 34.67 -14.32
C PRO A 257 -9.11 34.88 -15.21
N ALA A 258 -9.02 34.65 -16.52
CA ALA A 258 -10.15 34.76 -17.43
C ALA A 258 -11.26 33.73 -17.17
N ASN A 259 -10.94 32.67 -16.41
CA ASN A 259 -11.84 31.61 -16.03
C ASN A 259 -12.25 31.65 -14.56
N ALA A 260 -11.87 32.72 -13.84
CA ALA A 260 -12.20 32.87 -12.44
C ALA A 260 -13.71 32.75 -12.19
N GLY A 261 -14.10 31.96 -11.19
CA GLY A 261 -15.51 31.75 -10.83
C GLY A 261 -16.30 30.78 -11.72
N LYS A 262 -15.70 30.24 -12.78
CA LYS A 262 -16.37 29.24 -13.64
C LYS A 262 -16.24 27.84 -13.00
N GLY A 263 -17.37 27.14 -12.90
CA GLY A 263 -17.41 25.74 -12.42
C GLY A 263 -17.16 24.70 -13.54
N VAL A 264 -17.30 25.12 -14.81
CA VAL A 264 -17.18 24.27 -16.01
C VAL A 264 -16.41 25.01 -17.08
N LEU A 265 -15.45 24.34 -17.70
CA LEU A 265 -14.62 24.82 -18.82
C LEU A 265 -14.61 23.81 -19.96
N ARG A 266 -14.16 24.24 -21.15
CA ARG A 266 -13.81 23.33 -22.24
C ARG A 266 -12.28 23.28 -22.36
N VAL A 267 -11.68 22.12 -22.00
CA VAL A 267 -10.24 21.90 -22.09
C VAL A 267 -9.98 20.74 -23.06
N ASN A 268 -9.10 20.94 -24.03
CA ASN A 268 -8.77 19.93 -25.06
C ASN A 268 -10.01 19.32 -25.73
N GLY A 269 -11.04 20.15 -25.97
CA GLY A 269 -12.30 19.73 -26.60
C GLY A 269 -13.30 19.01 -25.68
N LYS A 270 -12.93 18.70 -24.43
CA LYS A 270 -13.79 18.01 -23.44
C LYS A 270 -14.37 18.98 -22.44
N MET A 271 -15.60 18.72 -21.99
CA MET A 271 -16.21 19.43 -20.86
C MET A 271 -15.50 19.02 -19.56
N THR A 272 -15.04 20.01 -18.79
CA THR A 272 -14.19 19.80 -17.62
C THR A 272 -14.75 20.61 -16.45
N GLU A 273 -15.02 19.95 -15.33
CA GLU A 273 -15.58 20.52 -14.10
C GLU A 273 -14.53 20.61 -13.00
N LEU A 274 -14.86 21.28 -11.89
CA LEU A 274 -13.95 21.41 -10.73
C LEU A 274 -13.46 20.07 -10.18
N LEU A 275 -14.31 19.04 -10.19
CA LEU A 275 -13.89 17.69 -9.78
C LEU A 275 -12.73 17.14 -10.65
N HIS A 276 -12.73 17.44 -11.97
CA HIS A 276 -11.66 17.02 -12.86
C HIS A 276 -10.35 17.78 -12.59
N ARG A 277 -10.44 19.07 -12.14
CA ARG A 277 -9.26 19.79 -11.66
C ARG A 277 -8.63 19.13 -10.44
N ASP A 278 -9.45 18.67 -9.49
CA ASP A 278 -8.95 18.03 -8.26
C ASP A 278 -8.32 16.66 -8.58
N ILE A 279 -8.91 15.89 -9.49
CA ILE A 279 -8.32 14.65 -10.05
C ILE A 279 -6.99 14.97 -10.73
N ALA A 280 -6.94 15.98 -11.60
CA ALA A 280 -5.74 16.40 -12.32
C ALA A 280 -4.62 16.84 -11.37
N ALA A 281 -4.95 17.59 -10.33
CA ALA A 281 -3.98 18.00 -9.31
C ALA A 281 -3.36 16.78 -8.59
N ARG A 282 -4.16 15.73 -8.32
CA ARG A 282 -3.67 14.48 -7.73
C ARG A 282 -2.73 13.74 -8.69
N VAL A 283 -3.07 13.64 -9.98
CA VAL A 283 -2.22 13.01 -11.01
C VAL A 283 -0.85 13.68 -11.07
N ILE A 284 -0.82 15.02 -11.12
CA ILE A 284 0.43 15.79 -11.13
C ILE A 284 1.24 15.52 -9.85
N ALA A 285 0.61 15.57 -8.70
CA ALA A 285 1.28 15.36 -7.44
C ALA A 285 1.89 13.94 -7.30
N ILE A 286 1.22 12.91 -7.83
CA ILE A 286 1.77 11.55 -7.90
C ILE A 286 2.99 11.52 -8.84
N ALA A 287 2.88 12.10 -10.04
CA ALA A 287 4.00 12.14 -11.00
C ALA A 287 5.22 12.87 -10.43
N ASP A 288 5.01 14.03 -9.81
CA ASP A 288 6.08 14.81 -9.18
C ASP A 288 6.74 14.04 -8.02
N ALA A 289 5.95 13.34 -7.21
CA ALA A 289 6.45 12.51 -6.12
C ALA A 289 7.24 11.30 -6.61
N ILE A 290 6.87 10.69 -7.74
CA ILE A 290 7.65 9.63 -8.41
C ILE A 290 8.99 10.19 -8.90
N ALA A 291 8.96 11.34 -9.60
CA ALA A 291 10.17 11.98 -10.11
C ALA A 291 11.16 12.39 -9.01
N ALA A 292 10.68 12.80 -7.85
CA ALA A 292 11.51 13.18 -6.71
C ALA A 292 12.25 12.01 -6.02
N ARG A 293 11.95 10.74 -6.39
CA ARG A 293 12.62 9.54 -5.84
C ARG A 293 13.94 9.21 -6.54
N HIS A 294 14.10 9.69 -7.76
CA HIS A 294 15.27 9.48 -8.64
C HIS A 294 16.13 10.71 -8.72
#